data_f2d346ec55efa421b571309c3737b65e
#
_entry.id   f2d346ec55efa421b571309c3737b65e
#
_cell.length_a   1.000
_cell.length_b   1.000
_cell.length_c   1.000
_cell.angle_alpha   90.00
_cell.angle_beta   90.00
_cell.angle_gamma   90.00
#
_symmetry.space_group_name_H-M   'P 1'
#
loop_
_entity.id
_entity.type
_entity.pdbx_description
1 polymer ?
#
loop_
_entity_poly.entity_id
_entity_poly.type
_entity_poly.pdbx_seq_one_letter_code
_entity_poly.pdbx_strand_id
1 'polypeptide(L)'
;MKKKVVSLMLVLSMAAAMFAGCGSSGKDSSKDEAKKDDSKGSVYYLNFKPEVDKQWQKIAKAYTEKTGVEVKVVTAASNQYETTLKSEIAGSNAPTLFQINGPVGYESWKDYCLDLTDTDLYKNLTDQSLAVKGEDGKAYGIPYTVETYGIIYNNAIMEKYFALDGAVVKSMDEINSYDKLKEVVEDMTAKKKDLGIDGVF
;
A
#
# COMPACT_ATOMS: atom_id res chain seq x y z
N MET A 1 50.15 -4.81 -31.32
CA MET A 1 50.75 -4.69 -29.97
C MET A 1 50.47 -3.36 -29.27
N LYS A 2 50.36 -2.22 -29.97
CA LYS A 2 50.14 -0.88 -29.34
C LYS A 2 48.79 -0.72 -28.63
N LYS A 3 47.72 -1.39 -29.08
CA LYS A 3 46.37 -1.29 -28.44
C LYS A 3 46.23 -2.06 -27.13
N LYS A 4 47.00 -3.12 -26.91
CA LYS A 4 46.97 -3.91 -25.67
C LYS A 4 47.77 -3.25 -24.53
N VAL A 5 48.76 -2.44 -24.85
CA VAL A 5 49.57 -1.71 -23.87
C VAL A 5 48.81 -0.51 -23.32
N VAL A 6 47.98 0.15 -24.14
CA VAL A 6 47.13 1.28 -23.72
C VAL A 6 46.01 0.82 -22.77
N SER A 7 45.42 -0.36 -23.02
CA SER A 7 44.40 -0.93 -22.13
C SER A 7 44.96 -1.31 -20.75
N LEU A 8 46.21 -1.80 -20.71
CA LEU A 8 46.84 -2.18 -19.45
C LEU A 8 47.23 -0.96 -18.60
N MET A 9 47.65 0.14 -19.23
CA MET A 9 47.93 1.39 -18.51
C MET A 9 46.68 2.07 -17.95
N LEU A 10 45.50 1.95 -18.61
CA LEU A 10 44.25 2.51 -18.10
C LEU A 10 43.73 1.76 -16.84
N VAL A 11 43.95 0.44 -16.77
CA VAL A 11 43.57 -0.36 -15.61
C VAL A 11 44.51 -0.11 -14.41
N LEU A 12 45.79 0.13 -14.63
CA LEU A 12 46.71 0.47 -13.55
C LEU A 12 46.50 1.87 -12.97
N SER A 13 46.01 2.83 -13.76
CA SER A 13 45.73 4.20 -13.28
C SER A 13 44.49 4.27 -12.40
N MET A 14 43.50 3.37 -12.56
CA MET A 14 42.33 3.29 -11.65
C MET A 14 42.66 2.62 -10.30
N ALA A 15 43.60 1.72 -10.25
CA ALA A 15 44.05 1.06 -9.00
C ALA A 15 44.86 1.99 -8.08
N ALA A 16 45.56 3.00 -8.63
CA ALA A 16 46.36 3.94 -7.84
C ALA A 16 45.53 5.07 -7.16
N ALA A 17 44.28 5.31 -7.58
CA ALA A 17 43.43 6.34 -7.01
C ALA A 17 42.74 5.94 -5.69
N MET A 18 42.79 4.67 -5.29
CA MET A 18 42.14 4.16 -4.08
C MET A 18 43.01 4.16 -2.82
N PHE A 19 44.30 4.54 -2.91
CA PHE A 19 45.23 4.52 -1.77
C PHE A 19 45.69 5.89 -1.27
N ALA A 20 45.15 7.01 -1.79
CA ALA A 20 45.55 8.35 -1.38
C ALA A 20 44.44 9.10 -0.59
N GLY A 21 43.92 8.47 0.42
CA GLY A 21 42.86 9.06 1.24
C GLY A 21 42.93 8.71 2.73
N CYS A 22 44.13 8.87 3.32
CA CYS A 22 44.22 8.85 4.78
C CYS A 22 45.36 9.77 5.24
N GLY A 23 44.98 10.88 5.88
CA GLY A 23 45.88 11.66 6.72
C GLY A 23 45.97 13.13 6.38
N SER A 24 45.25 13.98 7.10
CA SER A 24 45.83 15.08 7.87
C SER A 24 44.79 15.90 8.59
N SER A 25 45.06 16.14 9.81
CA SER A 25 44.38 16.98 10.82
C SER A 25 44.04 18.40 10.32
N GLY A 26 42.83 18.88 10.61
CA GLY A 26 42.43 20.27 10.52
C GLY A 26 41.15 20.49 11.29
N LYS A 27 41.23 21.21 12.39
CA LYS A 27 40.18 21.61 13.32
C LYS A 27 39.08 22.44 12.68
N ASP A 28 37.94 22.35 13.35
CA ASP A 28 36.83 23.31 13.46
C ASP A 28 35.69 23.16 12.43
N SER A 29 34.63 22.56 12.91
CA SER A 29 33.31 23.17 13.07
C SER A 29 32.35 22.11 13.60
N SER A 30 32.04 22.21 14.87
CA SER A 30 31.02 21.47 15.57
C SER A 30 29.67 21.68 14.87
N LYS A 31 29.17 20.70 14.16
CA LYS A 31 27.74 20.45 14.06
C LYS A 31 27.52 19.20 14.89
N ASP A 32 26.86 19.38 16.01
CA ASP A 32 26.26 18.29 16.76
C ASP A 32 25.29 17.53 15.86
N GLU A 33 25.80 16.53 15.14
CA GLU A 33 24.99 15.42 14.72
C GLU A 33 24.69 14.65 16.00
N ALA A 34 23.49 14.86 16.53
CA ALA A 34 22.94 14.05 17.60
C ALA A 34 23.19 12.57 17.21
N LYS A 35 24.02 11.88 17.99
CA LYS A 35 24.19 10.43 17.88
C LYS A 35 22.78 9.85 17.97
N LYS A 36 22.26 9.33 16.83
CA LYS A 36 21.05 8.53 16.84
C LYS A 36 21.27 7.41 17.85
N ASP A 37 20.38 7.31 18.82
CA ASP A 37 20.35 6.21 19.75
C ASP A 37 19.84 4.98 18.99
N ASP A 38 20.77 4.23 18.41
CA ASP A 38 20.50 3.01 17.64
C ASP A 38 19.81 1.91 18.45
N SER A 39 19.64 2.12 19.77
CA SER A 39 19.00 1.14 20.67
C SER A 39 17.47 1.03 20.48
N LYS A 40 16.84 2.04 19.87
CA LYS A 40 15.36 2.08 19.72
C LYS A 40 14.84 1.51 18.42
N GLY A 41 15.73 1.18 17.47
CA GLY A 41 15.33 0.76 16.13
C GLY A 41 14.69 1.87 15.31
N SER A 42 14.16 1.51 14.15
CA SER A 42 13.43 2.41 13.26
C SER A 42 12.32 1.66 12.53
N VAL A 43 11.32 2.40 12.06
CA VAL A 43 10.21 1.87 11.27
C VAL A 43 10.26 2.48 9.89
N TYR A 44 10.23 1.62 8.86
CA TYR A 44 9.98 2.03 7.49
C TYR A 44 8.62 1.48 7.05
N TYR A 45 7.67 2.38 6.81
CA TYR A 45 6.35 2.06 6.30
C TYR A 45 6.22 2.41 4.82
N LEU A 46 6.01 1.39 3.99
CA LEU A 46 5.66 1.58 2.58
C LEU A 46 4.14 1.69 2.46
N ASN A 47 3.64 2.91 2.22
CA ASN A 47 2.22 3.20 2.14
C ASN A 47 1.65 2.96 0.73
N PHE A 48 0.55 2.23 0.67
CA PHE A 48 -0.20 1.91 -0.55
C PHE A 48 -1.17 3.03 -0.99
N LYS A 49 -1.63 3.88 -0.04
CA LYS A 49 -2.72 4.84 -0.23
C LYS A 49 -2.19 6.26 -0.36
N PRO A 50 -1.96 6.79 -1.59
CA PRO A 50 -1.44 8.15 -1.76
C PRO A 50 -2.38 9.24 -1.23
N GLU A 51 -3.69 9.01 -1.22
CA GLU A 51 -4.68 9.95 -0.72
C GLU A 51 -4.57 10.26 0.78
N VAL A 52 -3.92 9.40 1.55
CA VAL A 52 -3.71 9.57 3.01
C VAL A 52 -2.24 9.79 3.38
N ASP A 53 -1.38 10.09 2.42
CA ASP A 53 0.05 10.33 2.66
C ASP A 53 0.29 11.38 3.74
N LYS A 54 -0.35 12.54 3.65
CA LYS A 54 -0.19 13.64 4.60
C LYS A 54 -0.57 13.24 6.03
N GLN A 55 -1.54 12.39 6.20
CA GLN A 55 -1.97 11.87 7.50
C GLN A 55 -0.92 10.93 8.08
N TRP A 56 -0.37 10.04 7.26
CA TRP A 56 0.70 9.14 7.67
C TRP A 56 1.98 9.90 8.05
N GLN A 57 2.38 10.94 7.30
CA GLN A 57 3.52 11.78 7.65
C GLN A 57 3.33 12.45 9.02
N LYS A 58 2.11 12.93 9.32
CA LYS A 58 1.81 13.53 10.64
C LYS A 58 1.86 12.49 11.76
N ILE A 59 1.32 11.28 11.54
CA ILE A 59 1.35 10.19 12.51
C ILE A 59 2.79 9.79 12.79
N ALA A 60 3.59 9.59 11.75
CA ALA A 60 5.00 9.24 11.85
C ALA A 60 5.79 10.26 12.69
N LYS A 61 5.60 11.54 12.38
CA LYS A 61 6.24 12.63 13.15
C LYS A 61 5.83 12.60 14.63
N ALA A 62 4.53 12.53 14.91
CA ALA A 62 4.01 12.52 16.28
C ALA A 62 4.50 11.30 17.07
N TYR A 63 4.58 10.14 16.42
CA TYR A 63 5.09 8.93 17.04
C TYR A 63 6.59 9.04 17.35
N THR A 64 7.39 9.55 16.41
CA THR A 64 8.82 9.79 16.61
C THR A 64 9.07 10.79 17.75
N GLU A 65 8.32 11.88 17.78
CA GLU A 65 8.42 12.88 18.86
C GLU A 65 8.08 12.28 20.24
N LYS A 66 7.09 11.41 20.30
CA LYS A 66 6.64 10.79 21.55
C LYS A 66 7.56 9.67 22.04
N THR A 67 8.13 8.88 21.16
CA THR A 67 8.83 7.64 21.50
C THR A 67 10.34 7.69 21.28
N GLY A 68 10.80 8.59 20.43
CA GLY A 68 12.17 8.64 19.93
C GLY A 68 12.48 7.58 18.87
N VAL A 69 11.52 6.74 18.48
CA VAL A 69 11.66 5.78 17.36
C VAL A 69 11.47 6.53 16.04
N GLU A 70 12.46 6.47 15.17
CA GLU A 70 12.35 7.06 13.83
C GLU A 70 11.32 6.31 12.99
N VAL A 71 10.37 7.05 12.40
CA VAL A 71 9.39 6.48 11.47
C VAL A 71 9.50 7.16 10.12
N LYS A 72 9.92 6.40 9.11
CA LYS A 72 9.94 6.81 7.71
C LYS A 72 8.69 6.29 7.01
N VAL A 73 7.93 7.17 6.36
CA VAL A 73 6.81 6.78 5.49
C VAL A 73 7.19 7.12 4.06
N VAL A 74 7.10 6.13 3.18
CA VAL A 74 7.24 6.31 1.73
C VAL A 74 5.93 5.86 1.09
N THR A 75 5.33 6.75 0.32
CA THR A 75 4.08 6.45 -0.39
C THR A 75 4.39 6.09 -1.83
N ALA A 76 3.98 4.90 -2.24
CA ALA A 76 4.11 4.46 -3.62
C ALA A 76 3.19 5.28 -4.53
N ALA A 77 3.65 5.55 -5.75
CA ALA A 77 2.80 6.17 -6.77
C ALA A 77 1.60 5.26 -7.11
N SER A 78 0.52 5.87 -7.57
CA SER A 78 -0.69 5.14 -7.97
C SER A 78 -0.35 4.01 -8.94
N ASN A 79 -0.88 2.83 -8.67
CA ASN A 79 -0.67 1.59 -9.43
C ASN A 79 0.80 1.10 -9.49
N GLN A 80 1.70 1.63 -8.65
CA GLN A 80 3.11 1.22 -8.60
C GLN A 80 3.50 0.49 -7.31
N TYR A 81 2.56 0.27 -6.40
CA TYR A 81 2.85 -0.27 -5.09
C TYR A 81 3.58 -1.63 -5.14
N GLU A 82 3.04 -2.60 -5.86
CA GLU A 82 3.63 -3.94 -5.96
C GLU A 82 5.03 -3.91 -6.60
N THR A 83 5.23 -3.07 -7.60
CA THR A 83 6.53 -2.89 -8.25
C THR A 83 7.54 -2.28 -7.27
N THR A 84 7.12 -1.28 -6.51
CA THR A 84 7.96 -0.63 -5.50
C THR A 84 8.28 -1.61 -4.37
N LEU A 85 7.29 -2.32 -3.82
CA LEU A 85 7.50 -3.31 -2.77
C LEU A 85 8.49 -4.39 -3.22
N LYS A 86 8.32 -4.92 -4.43
CA LYS A 86 9.21 -5.94 -5.00
C LYS A 86 10.65 -5.46 -5.13
N SER A 87 10.85 -4.19 -5.47
CA SER A 87 12.21 -3.64 -5.61
C SER A 87 12.89 -3.37 -4.26
N GLU A 88 12.11 -3.05 -3.22
CA GLU A 88 12.65 -2.62 -1.94
C GLU A 88 12.78 -3.74 -0.91
N ILE A 89 11.86 -4.72 -0.93
CA ILE A 89 11.79 -5.76 0.10
C ILE A 89 13.02 -6.67 0.13
N ALA A 90 13.69 -6.84 -1.00
CA ALA A 90 14.94 -7.61 -1.09
C ALA A 90 16.19 -6.78 -0.79
N GLY A 91 16.03 -5.49 -0.56
CA GLY A 91 17.15 -4.56 -0.32
C GLY A 91 17.58 -4.50 1.14
N SER A 92 18.71 -3.83 1.38
CA SER A 92 19.24 -3.62 2.74
C SER A 92 18.37 -2.68 3.61
N ASN A 93 17.51 -1.89 2.99
CA ASN A 93 16.57 -0.97 3.64
C ASN A 93 15.14 -1.38 3.34
N ALA A 94 14.82 -2.65 3.51
CA ALA A 94 13.47 -3.18 3.28
C ALA A 94 12.43 -2.49 4.19
N PRO A 95 11.19 -2.29 3.73
CA PRO A 95 10.13 -1.80 4.59
C PRO A 95 9.86 -2.80 5.73
N THR A 96 9.77 -2.27 6.95
CA THR A 96 9.40 -3.04 8.15
C THR A 96 7.90 -3.16 8.33
N LEU A 97 7.15 -2.25 7.72
CA LEU A 97 5.69 -2.30 7.59
C LEU A 97 5.32 -2.13 6.13
N PHE A 98 4.53 -3.03 5.61
CA PHE A 98 4.03 -2.99 4.24
C PHE A 98 2.62 -3.57 4.18
N GLN A 99 1.87 -3.24 3.15
CA GLN A 99 0.50 -3.70 2.96
C GLN A 99 0.47 -4.88 2.00
N ILE A 100 -0.34 -5.87 2.33
CA ILE A 100 -0.66 -7.00 1.46
C ILE A 100 -2.14 -6.93 1.06
N ASN A 101 -2.44 -7.30 -0.16
CA ASN A 101 -3.80 -7.26 -0.69
C ASN A 101 -4.54 -8.57 -0.41
N GLY A 102 -4.94 -8.74 0.85
CA GLY A 102 -5.69 -9.91 1.30
C GLY A 102 -4.95 -11.24 1.13
N PRO A 103 -5.68 -12.36 1.00
CA PRO A 103 -5.08 -13.70 0.86
C PRO A 103 -4.18 -13.85 -0.38
N VAL A 104 -4.55 -13.25 -1.50
CA VAL A 104 -3.75 -13.31 -2.73
C VAL A 104 -2.42 -12.57 -2.57
N GLY A 105 -2.45 -11.40 -1.92
CA GLY A 105 -1.23 -10.67 -1.58
C GLY A 105 -0.37 -11.44 -0.59
N TYR A 106 -0.97 -12.12 0.38
CA TYR A 106 -0.24 -12.97 1.32
C TYR A 106 0.55 -14.08 0.60
N GLU A 107 -0.05 -14.79 -0.33
CA GLU A 107 0.64 -15.84 -1.11
C GLU A 107 1.89 -15.31 -1.82
N SER A 108 1.84 -14.04 -2.27
CA SER A 108 2.98 -13.41 -2.95
C SER A 108 4.10 -12.99 -1.99
N TRP A 109 3.76 -12.69 -0.74
CA TRP A 109 4.68 -12.05 0.22
C TRP A 109 4.89 -12.83 1.52
N LYS A 110 4.35 -14.04 1.65
CA LYS A 110 4.35 -14.84 2.89
C LYS A 110 5.74 -15.05 3.50
N ASP A 111 6.78 -15.18 2.68
CA ASP A 111 8.16 -15.38 3.14
C ASP A 111 8.75 -14.13 3.85
N TYR A 112 8.09 -12.99 3.72
CA TYR A 112 8.46 -11.72 4.34
C TYR A 112 7.52 -11.31 5.48
N CYS A 113 6.43 -12.05 5.70
CA CYS A 113 5.44 -11.75 6.72
C CYS A 113 5.82 -12.37 8.07
N LEU A 114 5.72 -11.58 9.13
CA LEU A 114 5.90 -12.05 10.51
C LEU A 114 4.60 -12.65 11.02
N ASP A 115 4.70 -13.71 11.81
CA ASP A 115 3.58 -14.22 12.63
C ASP A 115 3.17 -13.16 13.66
N LEU A 116 1.95 -12.67 13.53
CA LEU A 116 1.36 -11.62 14.37
C LEU A 116 0.38 -12.17 15.42
N THR A 117 0.19 -13.48 15.50
CA THR A 117 -0.84 -14.13 16.32
C THR A 117 -0.75 -13.74 17.80
N ASP A 118 0.48 -13.60 18.33
CA ASP A 118 0.69 -13.25 19.73
C ASP A 118 0.80 -11.75 19.99
N THR A 119 0.68 -10.91 18.96
CA THR A 119 0.77 -9.45 19.10
C THR A 119 -0.50 -8.84 19.70
N ASP A 120 -0.33 -7.73 20.40
CA ASP A 120 -1.47 -6.94 20.89
C ASP A 120 -2.35 -6.42 19.75
N LEU A 121 -1.79 -6.17 18.55
CA LEU A 121 -2.55 -5.78 17.37
C LEU A 121 -3.60 -6.83 17.02
N TYR A 122 -3.20 -8.12 16.94
CA TYR A 122 -4.12 -9.20 16.63
C TYR A 122 -5.13 -9.44 17.75
N LYS A 123 -4.64 -9.46 19.02
CA LYS A 123 -5.50 -9.71 20.20
C LYS A 123 -6.59 -8.65 20.40
N ASN A 124 -6.32 -7.41 20.00
CA ASN A 124 -7.24 -6.29 20.14
C ASN A 124 -8.16 -6.10 18.93
N LEU A 125 -8.10 -6.95 17.89
CA LEU A 125 -9.07 -6.90 16.80
C LEU A 125 -10.47 -7.20 17.33
N THR A 126 -11.43 -6.38 16.95
CA THR A 126 -12.86 -6.58 17.23
C THR A 126 -13.42 -7.81 16.50
N ASP A 127 -12.84 -8.14 15.35
CA ASP A 127 -13.13 -9.32 14.56
C ASP A 127 -11.83 -9.91 13.99
N GLN A 128 -11.36 -10.98 14.61
CA GLN A 128 -10.15 -11.68 14.19
C GLN A 128 -10.31 -12.48 12.89
N SER A 129 -11.53 -12.63 12.38
CA SER A 129 -11.78 -13.26 11.08
C SER A 129 -11.31 -12.39 9.91
N LEU A 130 -11.16 -11.08 10.14
CA LEU A 130 -10.65 -10.14 9.15
C LEU A 130 -9.12 -10.19 8.97
N ALA A 131 -8.40 -10.84 9.87
CA ALA A 131 -6.95 -11.02 9.71
C ALA A 131 -6.64 -11.98 8.56
N VAL A 132 -5.57 -11.68 7.83
CA VAL A 132 -5.05 -12.61 6.81
C VAL A 132 -4.32 -13.74 7.53
N LYS A 133 -4.78 -14.96 7.31
CA LYS A 133 -4.24 -16.17 7.94
C LYS A 133 -3.55 -17.06 6.91
N GLY A 134 -2.44 -17.68 7.34
CA GLY A 134 -1.79 -18.75 6.61
C GLY A 134 -2.53 -20.10 6.74
N GLU A 135 -2.08 -21.09 5.99
CA GLU A 135 -2.60 -22.47 6.08
C GLU A 135 -2.40 -23.11 7.46
N ASP A 136 -1.42 -22.63 8.21
CA ASP A 136 -1.13 -23.01 9.60
C ASP A 136 -2.10 -22.38 10.63
N GLY A 137 -3.04 -21.56 10.17
CA GLY A 137 -4.03 -20.85 10.98
C GLY A 137 -3.51 -19.61 11.71
N LYS A 138 -2.25 -19.25 11.55
CA LYS A 138 -1.63 -18.08 12.17
C LYS A 138 -1.95 -16.80 11.40
N ALA A 139 -1.94 -15.66 12.11
CA ALA A 139 -2.20 -14.36 11.53
C ALA A 139 -0.91 -13.73 11.00
N TYR A 140 -0.89 -13.36 9.73
CA TYR A 140 0.23 -12.72 9.04
C TYR A 140 -0.08 -11.33 8.49
N GLY A 141 -1.34 -10.92 8.56
CA GLY A 141 -1.78 -9.59 8.20
C GLY A 141 -2.91 -9.11 9.09
N ILE A 142 -2.78 -7.87 9.56
CA ILE A 142 -3.81 -7.20 10.36
C ILE A 142 -4.56 -6.25 9.43
N PRO A 143 -5.92 -6.19 9.47
CA PRO A 143 -6.67 -5.31 8.60
C PRO A 143 -6.33 -3.85 8.89
N TYR A 144 -5.86 -3.15 7.87
CA TYR A 144 -5.65 -1.71 7.90
C TYR A 144 -6.96 -0.98 7.65
N THR A 145 -7.72 -1.45 6.66
CA THR A 145 -9.05 -0.96 6.32
C THR A 145 -9.84 -2.08 5.67
N VAL A 146 -11.15 -2.05 5.83
CA VAL A 146 -12.06 -2.96 5.13
C VAL A 146 -12.74 -2.16 4.03
N GLU A 147 -12.48 -2.57 2.79
CA GLU A 147 -13.10 -1.99 1.60
C GLU A 147 -14.10 -2.99 1.01
N THR A 148 -15.23 -2.47 0.56
CA THR A 148 -16.25 -3.28 -0.10
C THR A 148 -16.29 -2.95 -1.58
N TYR A 149 -16.55 -3.96 -2.38
CA TYR A 149 -16.76 -3.84 -3.81
C TYR A 149 -18.22 -4.13 -4.11
N GLY A 150 -18.80 -3.32 -4.98
CA GLY A 150 -20.20 -3.49 -5.34
C GLY A 150 -20.66 -2.41 -6.31
N ILE A 151 -21.92 -2.47 -6.67
CA ILE A 151 -22.57 -1.45 -7.48
C ILE A 151 -23.16 -0.41 -6.54
N ILE A 152 -22.67 0.83 -6.66
CA ILE A 152 -23.25 1.97 -5.95
C ILE A 152 -24.41 2.48 -6.80
N TYR A 153 -25.57 2.61 -6.19
CA TYR A 153 -26.75 3.13 -6.88
C TYR A 153 -27.34 4.35 -6.17
N ASN A 154 -28.01 5.20 -6.95
CA ASN A 154 -28.74 6.34 -6.40
C ASN A 154 -30.14 5.89 -5.96
N ASN A 155 -30.36 5.87 -4.66
CA ASN A 155 -31.62 5.40 -4.06
C ASN A 155 -32.85 6.17 -4.57
N ALA A 156 -32.75 7.50 -4.70
CA ALA A 156 -33.87 8.32 -5.18
C ALA A 156 -34.26 8.01 -6.63
N ILE A 157 -33.29 7.65 -7.48
CA ILE A 157 -33.55 7.22 -8.86
C ILE A 157 -34.19 5.84 -8.86
N MET A 158 -33.71 4.92 -8.03
CA MET A 158 -34.27 3.58 -7.92
C MET A 158 -35.72 3.61 -7.39
N GLU A 159 -36.02 4.42 -6.39
CA GLU A 159 -37.39 4.61 -5.89
C GLU A 159 -38.33 5.14 -6.96
N LYS A 160 -37.90 6.12 -7.76
CA LYS A 160 -38.68 6.59 -8.92
C LYS A 160 -38.89 5.48 -9.94
N TYR A 161 -37.87 4.68 -10.21
CA TYR A 161 -37.96 3.57 -11.15
C TYR A 161 -38.98 2.52 -10.68
N PHE A 162 -38.92 2.12 -9.41
CA PHE A 162 -39.87 1.14 -8.84
C PHE A 162 -41.32 1.62 -8.86
N ALA A 163 -41.51 2.93 -8.81
CA ALA A 163 -42.85 3.53 -8.90
C ALA A 163 -43.39 3.62 -10.33
N LEU A 164 -42.56 3.45 -11.37
CA LEU A 164 -43.03 3.51 -12.75
C LEU A 164 -43.94 2.31 -13.08
N ASP A 165 -45.00 2.59 -13.85
CA ASP A 165 -45.81 1.54 -14.46
C ASP A 165 -44.95 0.75 -15.45
N GLY A 166 -44.99 -0.60 -15.36
CA GLY A 166 -44.20 -1.48 -16.21
C GLY A 166 -42.71 -1.51 -15.93
N ALA A 167 -42.24 -1.07 -14.74
CA ALA A 167 -40.89 -1.39 -14.29
C ALA A 167 -40.75 -2.90 -14.06
N VAL A 168 -39.61 -3.46 -14.51
CA VAL A 168 -39.34 -4.92 -14.50
C VAL A 168 -39.19 -5.47 -13.08
N VAL A 169 -38.81 -4.63 -12.13
CA VAL A 169 -38.71 -4.94 -10.71
C VAL A 169 -39.31 -3.82 -9.86
N LYS A 170 -39.72 -4.13 -8.65
CA LYS A 170 -40.33 -3.19 -7.72
C LYS A 170 -39.51 -2.97 -6.44
N SER A 171 -38.40 -3.68 -6.28
CA SER A 171 -37.47 -3.53 -5.16
C SER A 171 -36.04 -3.94 -5.55
N MET A 172 -35.06 -3.50 -4.74
CA MET A 172 -33.66 -3.92 -4.91
C MET A 172 -33.45 -5.43 -4.73
N ASP A 173 -34.23 -6.06 -3.87
CA ASP A 173 -34.10 -7.50 -3.54
C ASP A 173 -34.41 -8.40 -4.74
N GLU A 174 -35.16 -7.89 -5.71
CA GLU A 174 -35.45 -8.60 -6.95
C GLU A 174 -34.26 -8.60 -7.93
N ILE A 175 -33.25 -7.71 -7.72
CA ILE A 175 -32.05 -7.63 -8.55
C ILE A 175 -30.97 -8.57 -7.96
N ASN A 176 -31.18 -9.87 -8.07
CA ASN A 176 -30.37 -10.89 -7.42
C ASN A 176 -29.51 -11.74 -8.37
N SER A 177 -29.43 -11.36 -9.63
CA SER A 177 -28.62 -12.03 -10.64
C SER A 177 -28.11 -11.03 -11.69
N TYR A 178 -27.07 -11.42 -12.42
CA TYR A 178 -26.55 -10.62 -13.54
C TYR A 178 -27.62 -10.38 -14.62
N ASP A 179 -28.39 -11.40 -14.97
CA ASP A 179 -29.41 -11.30 -16.00
C ASP A 179 -30.52 -10.31 -15.58
N LYS A 180 -30.92 -10.37 -14.30
CA LYS A 180 -31.91 -9.43 -13.76
C LYS A 180 -31.36 -7.99 -13.71
N LEU A 181 -30.11 -7.82 -13.30
CA LEU A 181 -29.44 -6.50 -13.34
C LEU A 181 -29.41 -5.94 -14.78
N LYS A 182 -29.03 -6.77 -15.75
CA LYS A 182 -28.99 -6.39 -17.16
C LYS A 182 -30.37 -5.94 -17.66
N GLU A 183 -31.42 -6.73 -17.37
CA GLU A 183 -32.80 -6.43 -17.73
C GLU A 183 -33.26 -5.07 -17.15
N VAL A 184 -32.95 -4.83 -15.87
CA VAL A 184 -33.25 -3.55 -15.20
C VAL A 184 -32.52 -2.38 -15.85
N VAL A 185 -31.23 -2.53 -16.16
CA VAL A 185 -30.44 -1.47 -16.80
C VAL A 185 -30.95 -1.15 -18.19
N GLU A 186 -31.36 -2.14 -18.98
CA GLU A 186 -31.94 -1.97 -20.29
C GLU A 186 -33.30 -1.26 -20.20
N ASP A 187 -34.15 -1.65 -19.26
CA ASP A 187 -35.47 -1.03 -19.02
C ASP A 187 -35.34 0.42 -18.51
N MET A 188 -34.47 0.66 -17.54
CA MET A 188 -34.18 2.02 -17.07
C MET A 188 -33.62 2.92 -18.20
N THR A 189 -32.77 2.35 -19.08
CA THR A 189 -32.23 3.08 -20.24
C THR A 189 -33.34 3.49 -21.19
N ALA A 190 -34.31 2.61 -21.44
CA ALA A 190 -35.47 2.90 -22.26
C ALA A 190 -36.37 3.99 -21.62
N LYS A 191 -36.48 3.99 -20.30
CA LYS A 191 -37.32 4.90 -19.49
C LYS A 191 -36.57 6.12 -18.93
N LYS A 192 -35.33 6.38 -19.37
CA LYS A 192 -34.48 7.44 -18.79
C LYS A 192 -35.13 8.84 -18.80
N LYS A 193 -35.97 9.14 -19.78
CA LYS A 193 -36.69 10.42 -19.85
C LYS A 193 -37.70 10.55 -18.72
N ASP A 194 -38.45 9.48 -18.42
CA ASP A 194 -39.45 9.46 -17.33
C ASP A 194 -38.79 9.55 -15.96
N LEU A 195 -37.57 9.00 -15.86
CA LEU A 195 -36.72 9.08 -14.67
C LEU A 195 -36.05 10.43 -14.50
N GLY A 196 -35.90 11.21 -15.58
CA GLY A 196 -35.20 12.49 -15.58
C GLY A 196 -33.68 12.33 -15.42
N ILE A 197 -33.10 11.31 -16.06
CA ILE A 197 -31.66 11.01 -16.03
C ILE A 197 -31.07 10.99 -17.43
N ASP A 198 -29.77 11.29 -17.52
CA ASP A 198 -29.02 11.28 -18.79
C ASP A 198 -28.50 9.89 -19.15
N GLY A 199 -28.21 9.07 -18.14
CA GLY A 199 -27.70 7.70 -18.29
C GLY A 199 -27.98 6.86 -17.05
N VAL A 200 -27.76 5.54 -17.18
CA VAL A 200 -27.90 4.59 -16.06
C VAL A 200 -26.54 4.23 -15.49
N PHE A 201 -25.51 4.25 -16.34
CA PHE A 201 -24.10 4.09 -16.01
C PHE A 201 -23.29 5.24 -16.61
#